data_a21d89db2afeb82837bd16d4df535a49
#
_entry.id   a21d89db2afeb82837bd16d4df535a49
#
_cell.length_a   1.000
_cell.length_b   1.000
_cell.length_c   1.000
_cell.angle_alpha   90.00
_cell.angle_beta   90.00
_cell.angle_gamma   90.00
#
_symmetry.space_group_name_H-M   'P 1'
#
loop_
_entity.id
_entity.type
_entity.pdbx_description
1 polymer ?
#
loop_
_entity_poly.entity_id
_entity_poly.type
_entity_poly.pdbx_seq_one_letter_code
_entity_poly.pdbx_strand_id
1 'polypeptide(L)'
;MEQIYEEVKTPYKYGLAVAPTDNYHKIDCPTVFRQGDKWLMTYVVYNGKTGTDGRGYETWIAESDNLLDWRTLGRVLSYRDGKWDCNQRGGFPALPDMEWGGSYELQTYKGRHWMTYIGGEGTGYEAVKAPLFVGLASTKGDISTAHEWESLDKPILSIHDKDAQWWEKLTQYKSTVYWDKDKTLGAPFVMFYNAGGRHPETDLK
;
A
#
# COMPACT_ATOMS: atom_id res chain seq x y z
N MET A 1 -11.44 -2.95 27.27
CA MET A 1 -11.65 -3.71 26.02
C MET A 1 -13.11 -3.79 25.64
N GLU A 2 -14.01 -4.21 26.54
CA GLU A 2 -15.47 -4.27 26.28
C GLU A 2 -16.06 -2.92 25.91
N GLN A 3 -15.71 -1.85 26.64
CA GLN A 3 -16.19 -0.51 26.32
C GLN A 3 -15.79 -0.08 24.90
N ILE A 4 -14.52 -0.29 24.49
CA ILE A 4 -14.05 0.03 23.15
C ILE A 4 -14.80 -0.81 22.11
N TYR A 5 -15.03 -2.09 22.40
CA TYR A 5 -15.81 -2.96 21.50
C TYR A 5 -17.22 -2.43 21.28
N GLU A 6 -17.90 -1.99 22.34
CA GLU A 6 -19.26 -1.41 22.24
C GLU A 6 -19.27 -0.07 21.48
N GLU A 7 -18.22 0.75 21.64
CA GLU A 7 -18.08 2.02 20.93
C GLU A 7 -17.82 1.87 19.43
N VAL A 8 -17.01 0.87 19.02
CA VAL A 8 -16.67 0.64 17.60
C VAL A 8 -17.64 -0.33 16.90
N LYS A 9 -18.40 -1.09 17.64
CA LYS A 9 -19.44 -1.96 17.13
C LYS A 9 -20.58 -1.13 16.59
N THR A 10 -20.73 -1.11 15.28
CA THR A 10 -21.83 -0.39 14.63
C THR A 10 -22.71 -1.35 13.82
N PRO A 11 -24.05 -1.25 13.95
CA PRO A 11 -24.96 -1.97 13.07
C PRO A 11 -25.08 -1.31 11.69
N TYR A 12 -24.55 -0.09 11.52
CA TYR A 12 -24.73 0.67 10.28
C TYR A 12 -23.68 0.27 9.23
N LYS A 13 -24.17 -0.02 8.03
CA LYS A 13 -23.36 -0.23 6.82
C LYS A 13 -23.84 0.77 5.80
N TYR A 14 -23.04 1.80 5.56
CA TYR A 14 -23.42 2.93 4.72
C TYR A 14 -23.35 2.65 3.21
N GLY A 15 -22.79 1.51 2.81
CA GLY A 15 -22.65 1.13 1.42
C GLY A 15 -21.19 0.99 0.99
N LEU A 16 -20.97 1.06 -0.32
CA LEU A 16 -19.64 1.01 -0.92
C LEU A 16 -19.08 2.43 -1.02
N ALA A 17 -17.92 2.69 -0.39
CA ALA A 17 -17.22 3.96 -0.48
C ALA A 17 -16.68 4.20 -1.91
N VAL A 18 -15.99 3.20 -2.47
CA VAL A 18 -15.51 3.18 -3.84
C VAL A 18 -15.86 1.84 -4.45
N ALA A 19 -16.36 1.83 -5.66
CA ALA A 19 -16.70 0.61 -6.39
C ALA A 19 -15.99 0.60 -7.76
N PRO A 20 -15.65 -0.58 -8.29
CA PRO A 20 -15.20 -0.70 -9.66
C PRO A 20 -16.29 -0.19 -10.63
N THR A 21 -15.86 0.42 -11.73
CA THR A 21 -16.76 0.92 -12.78
C THR A 21 -17.24 -0.20 -13.72
N ASP A 22 -16.67 -1.39 -13.60
CA ASP A 22 -16.97 -2.55 -14.42
C ASP A 22 -16.75 -3.87 -13.67
N ASN A 23 -17.01 -5.00 -14.33
CA ASN A 23 -16.87 -6.34 -13.76
C ASN A 23 -15.44 -6.91 -13.82
N TYR A 24 -14.48 -6.19 -14.38
CA TYR A 24 -13.10 -6.66 -14.58
C TYR A 24 -12.14 -6.12 -13.55
N HIS A 25 -12.32 -4.86 -13.17
CA HIS A 25 -11.49 -4.24 -12.15
C HIS A 25 -11.88 -4.74 -10.75
N LYS A 26 -10.88 -4.97 -9.92
CA LYS A 26 -11.06 -5.26 -8.49
C LYS A 26 -10.36 -4.18 -7.68
N ILE A 27 -10.95 -3.81 -6.57
CA ILE A 27 -10.42 -2.81 -5.64
C ILE A 27 -10.05 -3.49 -4.34
N ASP A 28 -8.89 -3.15 -3.77
CA ASP A 28 -8.36 -3.74 -2.55
C ASP A 28 -7.49 -2.74 -1.78
N CYS A 29 -7.10 -3.12 -0.56
CA CYS A 29 -6.10 -2.45 0.28
C CYS A 29 -6.34 -0.94 0.46
N PRO A 30 -7.51 -0.49 0.96
CA PRO A 30 -7.72 0.92 1.23
C PRO A 30 -6.86 1.38 2.42
N THR A 31 -6.24 2.55 2.29
CA THR A 31 -5.56 3.25 3.39
C THR A 31 -6.10 4.66 3.45
N VAL A 32 -6.76 5.00 4.56
CA VAL A 32 -7.38 6.31 4.78
C VAL A 32 -6.48 7.19 5.65
N PHE A 33 -6.32 8.43 5.27
CA PHE A 33 -5.55 9.45 6.00
C PHE A 33 -6.15 10.82 5.77
N ARG A 34 -5.67 11.83 6.48
CA ARG A 34 -6.15 13.20 6.38
C ARG A 34 -5.12 14.11 5.70
N GLN A 35 -5.59 15.12 5.02
CA GLN A 35 -4.78 16.22 4.49
C GLN A 35 -5.57 17.51 4.62
N GLY A 36 -5.21 18.33 5.60
CA GLY A 36 -5.98 19.53 5.95
C GLY A 36 -7.43 19.18 6.29
N ASP A 37 -8.38 19.77 5.58
CA ASP A 37 -9.82 19.54 5.81
C ASP A 37 -10.39 18.32 5.07
N LYS A 38 -9.57 17.67 4.21
CA LYS A 38 -10.01 16.52 3.41
C LYS A 38 -9.56 15.20 3.99
N TRP A 39 -10.39 14.18 3.81
CA TRP A 39 -9.99 12.79 3.94
C TRP A 39 -9.53 12.28 2.59
N LEU A 40 -8.42 11.60 2.56
CA LEU A 40 -7.87 10.95 1.39
C LEU A 40 -7.83 9.44 1.60
N MET A 41 -7.97 8.69 0.54
CA MET A 41 -7.84 7.23 0.56
C MET A 41 -7.02 6.77 -0.64
N THR A 42 -5.89 6.15 -0.40
CA THR A 42 -5.26 5.34 -1.44
C THR A 42 -5.86 3.95 -1.44
N TYR A 43 -5.96 3.36 -2.59
CA TYR A 43 -6.41 1.98 -2.77
C TYR A 43 -5.76 1.39 -4.04
N VAL A 44 -5.67 0.08 -4.10
CA VAL A 44 -5.15 -0.60 -5.27
C VAL A 44 -6.28 -1.01 -6.20
N VAL A 45 -6.02 -0.88 -7.50
CA VAL A 45 -6.92 -1.36 -8.55
C VAL A 45 -6.20 -2.43 -9.33
N TYR A 46 -6.77 -3.61 -9.36
CA TYR A 46 -6.33 -4.69 -10.24
C TYR A 46 -7.08 -4.60 -11.56
N ASN A 47 -6.34 -4.44 -12.65
CA ASN A 47 -6.91 -4.50 -13.99
C ASN A 47 -6.96 -5.95 -14.48
N GLY A 48 -8.10 -6.58 -14.26
CA GLY A 48 -8.33 -7.98 -14.60
C GLY A 48 -9.14 -8.20 -15.87
N LYS A 49 -9.14 -7.27 -16.80
CA LYS A 49 -10.01 -7.27 -17.98
C LYS A 49 -10.02 -8.59 -18.75
N THR A 50 -8.93 -9.33 -18.73
CA THR A 50 -8.78 -10.61 -19.42
C THR A 50 -8.44 -11.75 -18.45
N GLY A 51 -8.79 -11.61 -17.18
CA GLY A 51 -8.47 -12.63 -16.18
C GLY A 51 -6.97 -12.77 -15.92
N THR A 52 -6.39 -13.90 -16.33
CA THR A 52 -4.96 -14.17 -16.13
C THR A 52 -4.02 -13.29 -16.95
N ASP A 53 -4.53 -12.59 -17.94
CA ASP A 53 -3.75 -11.70 -18.81
C ASP A 53 -3.72 -10.25 -18.29
N GLY A 54 -4.45 -9.96 -17.20
CA GLY A 54 -4.41 -8.65 -16.55
C GLY A 54 -3.02 -8.35 -16.02
N ARG A 55 -2.56 -7.07 -16.14
CA ARG A 55 -1.22 -6.69 -15.73
C ARG A 55 -1.00 -6.83 -14.23
N GLY A 56 -1.91 -6.42 -13.40
CA GLY A 56 -1.77 -6.43 -11.95
C GLY A 56 -2.26 -5.14 -11.32
N TYR A 57 -1.52 -4.64 -10.32
CA TYR A 57 -1.95 -3.51 -9.50
C TYR A 57 -1.44 -2.16 -9.99
N GLU A 58 -2.31 -1.17 -9.89
CA GLU A 58 -1.99 0.25 -9.84
C GLU A 58 -2.51 0.84 -8.54
N THR A 59 -1.93 1.94 -8.05
CA THR A 59 -2.44 2.66 -6.89
C THR A 59 -3.20 3.89 -7.32
N TRP A 60 -4.39 4.03 -6.79
CA TRP A 60 -5.30 5.14 -7.02
C TRP A 60 -5.52 5.94 -5.75
N ILE A 61 -6.03 7.16 -5.89
CA ILE A 61 -6.40 8.02 -4.78
C ILE A 61 -7.81 8.56 -4.95
N ALA A 62 -8.53 8.67 -3.85
CA ALA A 62 -9.84 9.32 -3.75
C ALA A 62 -9.85 10.32 -2.59
N GLU A 63 -10.78 11.26 -2.62
CA GLU A 63 -11.03 12.22 -1.55
C GLU A 63 -12.47 12.15 -1.03
N SER A 64 -12.66 12.62 0.20
CA SER A 64 -13.96 12.76 0.86
C SER A 64 -13.96 13.91 1.86
N ASP A 65 -15.11 14.55 2.04
CA ASP A 65 -15.34 15.54 3.10
C ASP A 65 -15.89 14.89 4.40
N ASN A 66 -16.46 13.70 4.32
CA ASN A 66 -17.29 13.12 5.38
C ASN A 66 -17.05 11.62 5.64
N LEU A 67 -16.06 11.01 4.98
CA LEU A 67 -15.74 9.56 5.03
C LEU A 67 -16.82 8.64 4.40
N LEU A 68 -17.93 9.17 3.93
CA LEU A 68 -19.04 8.41 3.34
C LEU A 68 -19.07 8.54 1.82
N ASP A 69 -18.98 9.79 1.34
CA ASP A 69 -19.04 10.10 -0.08
C ASP A 69 -17.63 10.31 -0.63
N TRP A 70 -17.18 9.41 -1.47
CA TRP A 70 -15.83 9.41 -2.02
C TRP A 70 -15.81 9.74 -3.50
N ARG A 71 -14.88 10.58 -3.90
CA ARG A 71 -14.61 10.95 -5.29
C ARG A 71 -13.21 10.48 -5.69
N THR A 72 -13.11 9.58 -6.64
CA THR A 72 -11.83 9.15 -7.21
C THR A 72 -11.17 10.32 -7.95
N LEU A 73 -9.90 10.57 -7.65
CA LEU A 73 -9.08 11.60 -8.27
C LEU A 73 -8.27 11.06 -9.44
N GLY A 74 -7.68 9.86 -9.30
CA GLY A 74 -6.86 9.24 -10.33
C GLY A 74 -5.77 8.34 -9.78
N ARG A 75 -4.77 8.07 -10.61
CA ARG A 75 -3.62 7.20 -10.29
C ARG A 75 -2.48 7.97 -9.64
N VAL A 76 -1.78 7.31 -8.72
CA VAL A 76 -0.56 7.81 -8.06
C VAL A 76 0.64 6.89 -8.28
N LEU A 77 0.40 5.60 -8.59
CA LEU A 77 1.41 4.68 -9.09
C LEU A 77 0.82 3.92 -10.29
N SER A 78 1.32 4.20 -11.48
CA SER A 78 0.91 3.56 -12.74
C SER A 78 1.92 2.51 -13.18
N TYR A 79 1.58 1.64 -14.10
CA TYR A 79 2.50 0.67 -14.70
C TYR A 79 3.74 1.34 -15.28
N ARG A 80 4.92 0.69 -15.16
CA ARG A 80 6.21 1.21 -15.66
C ARG A 80 6.88 0.19 -16.56
N ASP A 81 6.64 0.23 -17.86
CA ASP A 81 7.22 -0.72 -18.81
C ASP A 81 8.76 -0.73 -18.74
N GLY A 82 9.34 -1.93 -18.78
CA GLY A 82 10.78 -2.14 -18.72
C GLY A 82 11.43 -1.94 -17.34
N LYS A 83 10.63 -1.83 -16.27
CA LYS A 83 11.13 -1.75 -14.90
C LYS A 83 10.76 -3.02 -14.12
N TRP A 84 11.49 -3.28 -13.03
CA TRP A 84 11.30 -4.43 -12.16
C TRP A 84 9.88 -4.54 -11.54
N ASP A 85 9.15 -3.42 -11.48
CA ASP A 85 7.81 -3.31 -10.92
C ASP A 85 6.76 -3.01 -12.00
N CYS A 86 7.00 -3.43 -13.23
CA CYS A 86 6.21 -3.01 -14.39
C CYS A 86 4.72 -3.40 -14.32
N ASN A 87 4.36 -4.46 -13.62
CA ASN A 87 2.99 -4.97 -13.58
C ASN A 87 2.33 -4.92 -12.21
N GLN A 88 3.07 -4.74 -11.13
CA GLN A 88 2.56 -4.72 -9.76
C GLN A 88 3.02 -3.45 -9.07
N ARG A 89 2.11 -2.55 -8.75
CA ARG A 89 2.40 -1.28 -8.08
C ARG A 89 1.30 -0.91 -7.09
N GLY A 90 1.10 -1.77 -6.07
CA GLY A 90 0.10 -1.61 -5.01
C GLY A 90 0.68 -0.86 -3.80
N GLY A 91 0.33 0.41 -3.60
CA GLY A 91 0.95 1.31 -2.64
C GLY A 91 0.27 1.41 -1.29
N PHE A 92 1.10 1.65 -0.28
CA PHE A 92 0.73 1.88 1.12
C PHE A 92 1.41 3.15 1.62
N PRO A 93 0.67 4.26 1.85
CA PRO A 93 1.23 5.48 2.41
C PRO A 93 1.99 5.22 3.70
N ALA A 94 3.18 5.80 3.81
CA ALA A 94 4.06 5.66 4.96
C ALA A 94 3.99 6.88 5.89
N LEU A 95 4.44 6.70 7.12
CA LEU A 95 4.56 7.72 8.16
C LEU A 95 3.23 8.39 8.54
N PRO A 96 2.13 7.63 8.74
CA PRO A 96 0.92 8.23 9.27
C PRO A 96 1.15 8.76 10.69
N ASP A 97 0.39 9.78 11.06
CA ASP A 97 0.27 10.15 12.46
C ASP A 97 -0.50 9.06 13.20
N MET A 98 0.18 8.38 14.13
CA MET A 98 -0.34 7.23 14.87
C MET A 98 -0.95 7.60 16.23
N GLU A 99 -0.95 8.88 16.58
CA GLU A 99 -1.50 9.32 17.84
C GLU A 99 -3.03 9.17 17.82
N TRP A 100 -3.58 8.50 18.83
CA TRP A 100 -5.03 8.33 18.96
C TRP A 100 -5.71 9.68 19.18
N GLY A 101 -6.61 10.05 18.26
CA GLY A 101 -7.21 11.38 18.24
C GLY A 101 -6.27 12.47 17.69
N GLY A 102 -5.14 12.08 17.10
CA GLY A 102 -4.20 12.97 16.43
C GLY A 102 -4.69 13.50 15.09
N SER A 103 -3.77 13.99 14.26
CA SER A 103 -4.13 14.63 13.00
C SER A 103 -4.61 13.65 11.94
N TYR A 104 -4.17 12.38 12.01
CA TYR A 104 -4.33 11.35 10.97
C TYR A 104 -3.65 11.69 9.64
N GLU A 105 -2.80 12.72 9.61
CA GLU A 105 -2.08 13.15 8.41
C GLU A 105 -0.84 12.29 8.13
N LEU A 106 -0.43 12.25 6.88
CA LEU A 106 0.87 11.68 6.53
C LEU A 106 1.96 12.69 6.84
N GLN A 107 2.92 12.29 7.67
CA GLN A 107 4.07 13.11 8.02
C GLN A 107 5.05 13.18 6.85
N THR A 108 5.71 14.34 6.68
CA THR A 108 6.78 14.48 5.72
C THR A 108 8.14 14.17 6.34
N TYR A 109 9.00 13.52 5.58
CA TYR A 109 10.40 13.35 5.92
C TYR A 109 11.28 13.89 4.79
N LYS A 110 12.22 14.78 5.13
CA LYS A 110 13.06 15.51 4.15
C LYS A 110 12.21 16.25 3.10
N GLY A 111 11.09 16.84 3.51
CA GLY A 111 10.19 17.60 2.63
C GLY A 111 9.47 16.76 1.58
N ARG A 112 9.29 15.48 1.82
CA ARG A 112 8.58 14.56 0.93
C ARG A 112 7.57 13.72 1.71
N HIS A 113 6.45 13.37 1.10
CA HIS A 113 5.62 12.25 1.50
C HIS A 113 6.18 10.95 0.91
N TRP A 114 5.98 9.85 1.63
CA TRP A 114 6.54 8.56 1.30
C TRP A 114 5.48 7.48 1.21
N MET A 115 5.74 6.47 0.40
CA MET A 115 4.86 5.33 0.19
C MET A 115 5.72 4.10 -0.07
N THR A 116 5.46 3.00 0.64
CA THR A 116 5.94 1.69 0.21
C THR A 116 4.93 1.08 -0.75
N TYR A 117 5.36 0.18 -1.61
CA TYR A 117 4.45 -0.49 -2.53
C TYR A 117 4.89 -1.92 -2.84
N ILE A 118 3.90 -2.76 -3.13
CA ILE A 118 4.13 -4.07 -3.73
C ILE A 118 4.60 -3.84 -5.16
N GLY A 119 5.75 -4.40 -5.52
CA GLY A 119 6.30 -4.31 -6.88
C GLY A 119 6.64 -5.67 -7.46
N GLY A 120 6.53 -5.81 -8.78
CA GLY A 120 6.90 -7.03 -9.46
C GLY A 120 6.59 -7.03 -10.96
N GLU A 121 7.24 -7.94 -11.67
CA GLU A 121 7.05 -8.17 -13.12
C GLU A 121 5.90 -9.14 -13.42
N GLY A 122 5.46 -9.91 -12.41
CA GLY A 122 4.40 -10.90 -12.59
C GLY A 122 3.07 -10.27 -12.95
N THR A 123 2.32 -10.91 -13.83
CA THR A 123 0.96 -10.52 -14.19
C THR A 123 -0.06 -11.28 -13.38
N GLY A 124 -1.28 -10.80 -13.36
CA GLY A 124 -2.40 -11.42 -12.68
C GLY A 124 -2.60 -10.88 -11.26
N TYR A 125 -3.68 -11.33 -10.65
CA TYR A 125 -4.00 -10.99 -9.27
C TYR A 125 -2.97 -11.63 -8.33
N GLU A 126 -2.35 -10.80 -7.48
CA GLU A 126 -1.28 -11.20 -6.53
C GLU A 126 -0.05 -11.85 -7.17
N ALA A 127 0.20 -11.60 -8.45
CA ALA A 127 1.37 -12.10 -9.17
C ALA A 127 1.66 -13.59 -8.90
N VAL A 128 0.65 -14.44 -9.02
CA VAL A 128 0.66 -15.88 -8.63
C VAL A 128 1.88 -16.66 -9.18
N LYS A 129 2.55 -16.14 -10.20
CA LYS A 129 3.65 -16.84 -10.90
C LYS A 129 5.04 -16.23 -10.70
N ALA A 130 5.15 -15.13 -9.95
CA ALA A 130 6.42 -14.43 -9.74
C ALA A 130 6.48 -13.81 -8.36
N PRO A 131 7.67 -13.70 -7.76
CA PRO A 131 7.81 -13.06 -6.45
C PRO A 131 7.40 -11.59 -6.49
N LEU A 132 6.88 -11.12 -5.38
CA LEU A 132 6.64 -9.71 -5.12
C LEU A 132 7.78 -9.17 -4.24
N PHE A 133 8.09 -7.90 -4.40
CA PHE A 133 9.09 -7.17 -3.66
C PHE A 133 8.51 -5.90 -3.07
N VAL A 134 9.20 -5.29 -2.11
CA VAL A 134 8.80 -4.00 -1.56
C VAL A 134 9.57 -2.88 -2.25
N GLY A 135 8.83 -1.97 -2.89
CA GLY A 135 9.37 -0.74 -3.48
C GLY A 135 9.15 0.47 -2.58
N LEU A 136 9.78 1.58 -2.94
CA LEU A 136 9.63 2.86 -2.26
C LEU A 136 9.37 3.97 -3.29
N ALA A 137 8.33 4.75 -3.05
CA ALA A 137 7.98 5.93 -3.82
C ALA A 137 7.87 7.16 -2.91
N SER A 138 7.99 8.33 -3.48
CA SER A 138 7.84 9.59 -2.76
C SER A 138 7.39 10.72 -3.66
N THR A 139 6.82 11.76 -3.06
CA THR A 139 6.48 13.00 -3.76
C THR A 139 6.76 14.23 -2.92
N LYS A 140 7.05 15.36 -3.59
CA LYS A 140 7.02 16.72 -3.04
C LYS A 140 5.73 17.45 -3.43
N GLY A 141 4.93 16.84 -4.30
CA GLY A 141 3.69 17.42 -4.78
C GLY A 141 2.58 17.37 -3.74
N ASP A 142 1.50 18.03 -4.09
CA ASP A 142 0.28 18.02 -3.28
C ASP A 142 -0.38 16.64 -3.36
N ILE A 143 -0.42 15.95 -2.21
CA ILE A 143 -1.01 14.61 -2.12
C ILE A 143 -2.54 14.59 -2.17
N SER A 144 -3.19 15.76 -2.20
CA SER A 144 -4.62 15.86 -2.47
C SER A 144 -4.97 15.83 -3.96
N THR A 145 -3.98 15.66 -4.83
CA THR A 145 -4.13 15.56 -6.28
C THR A 145 -3.58 14.24 -6.81
N ALA A 146 -4.20 13.72 -7.85
CA ALA A 146 -3.67 12.55 -8.53
C ALA A 146 -2.48 12.95 -9.43
N HIS A 147 -1.29 12.44 -9.09
CA HIS A 147 -0.09 12.54 -9.90
C HIS A 147 0.84 11.37 -9.62
N GLU A 148 1.68 11.01 -10.57
CA GLU A 148 2.64 9.91 -10.41
C GLU A 148 3.70 10.25 -9.35
N TRP A 149 3.90 9.35 -8.37
CA TRP A 149 4.96 9.48 -7.38
C TRP A 149 6.27 8.92 -7.93
N GLU A 150 7.37 9.58 -7.61
CA GLU A 150 8.72 9.15 -7.99
C GLU A 150 9.11 7.86 -7.26
N SER A 151 9.37 6.80 -8.01
CA SER A 151 9.74 5.49 -7.45
C SER A 151 11.22 5.21 -7.66
N LEU A 152 11.83 4.50 -6.71
CA LEU A 152 13.19 4.01 -6.86
C LEU A 152 13.29 2.99 -8.02
N ASP A 153 14.49 2.91 -8.61
CA ASP A 153 14.78 1.96 -9.71
C ASP A 153 15.02 0.52 -9.23
N LYS A 154 15.08 0.30 -7.92
CA LYS A 154 15.28 -1.02 -7.30
C LYS A 154 14.35 -1.16 -6.10
N PRO A 155 13.94 -2.39 -5.76
CA PRO A 155 13.21 -2.64 -4.52
C PRO A 155 14.08 -2.30 -3.30
N ILE A 156 13.44 -1.94 -2.19
CA ILE A 156 14.11 -1.74 -0.90
C ILE A 156 14.16 -3.02 -0.07
N LEU A 157 13.36 -4.02 -0.46
CA LEU A 157 13.37 -5.35 0.16
C LEU A 157 13.10 -6.37 -0.94
N SER A 158 13.96 -7.40 -1.03
CA SER A 158 13.94 -8.41 -2.10
C SER A 158 14.29 -9.80 -1.55
N ILE A 159 13.66 -10.83 -2.12
CA ILE A 159 14.03 -12.22 -1.84
C ILE A 159 15.50 -12.54 -2.19
N HIS A 160 16.14 -11.68 -2.99
CA HIS A 160 17.54 -11.81 -3.43
C HIS A 160 18.53 -11.09 -2.51
N ASP A 161 18.06 -10.39 -1.47
CA ASP A 161 18.93 -9.72 -0.52
C ASP A 161 19.79 -10.76 0.21
N LYS A 162 21.03 -10.40 0.48
CA LYS A 162 22.01 -11.32 1.09
C LYS A 162 21.63 -11.76 2.50
N ASP A 163 20.91 -10.90 3.20
CA ASP A 163 20.43 -11.09 4.57
C ASP A 163 18.98 -11.58 4.61
N ALA A 164 18.34 -11.80 3.45
CA ALA A 164 16.97 -12.33 3.39
C ALA A 164 16.88 -13.68 4.11
N GLN A 165 15.98 -13.75 5.08
CA GLN A 165 15.74 -14.91 5.92
C GLN A 165 14.90 -15.97 5.19
N TRP A 166 14.82 -17.19 5.73
CA TRP A 166 14.05 -18.28 5.10
C TRP A 166 12.58 -17.92 4.86
N TRP A 167 11.96 -17.11 5.73
CA TRP A 167 10.57 -16.67 5.59
C TRP A 167 10.36 -15.60 4.51
N GLU A 168 11.44 -15.05 3.92
CA GLU A 168 11.42 -14.00 2.90
C GLU A 168 11.71 -14.53 1.49
N LYS A 169 12.05 -15.81 1.35
CA LYS A 169 12.61 -16.37 0.11
C LYS A 169 11.62 -16.65 -1.01
N LEU A 170 10.33 -16.51 -0.79
CA LEU A 170 9.31 -16.70 -1.83
C LEU A 170 8.69 -15.39 -2.30
N THR A 171 8.39 -14.48 -1.39
CA THR A 171 7.73 -13.21 -1.71
C THR A 171 7.78 -12.26 -0.51
N GLN A 172 7.72 -10.96 -0.79
CA GLN A 172 7.61 -9.90 0.22
C GLN A 172 6.56 -8.90 -0.27
N TYR A 173 5.60 -8.54 0.58
CA TYR A 173 4.48 -7.69 0.14
C TYR A 173 3.79 -7.02 1.33
N LYS A 174 2.87 -6.09 1.05
CA LYS A 174 2.06 -5.35 2.03
C LYS A 174 2.88 -4.86 3.21
N SER A 175 3.33 -3.63 3.16
CA SER A 175 4.19 -3.07 4.19
C SER A 175 3.61 -1.78 4.76
N THR A 176 3.93 -1.52 6.01
CA THR A 176 3.57 -0.30 6.73
C THR A 176 4.80 0.24 7.42
N VAL A 177 5.07 1.53 7.27
CA VAL A 177 6.24 2.18 7.85
C VAL A 177 5.80 3.26 8.82
N TYR A 178 6.30 3.18 10.03
CA TYR A 178 6.09 4.14 11.10
C TYR A 178 7.35 4.95 11.40
N TRP A 179 7.15 6.18 11.82
CA TRP A 179 8.22 7.02 12.31
C TRP A 179 8.31 6.92 13.84
N ASP A 180 9.26 6.14 14.32
CA ASP A 180 9.64 6.07 15.73
C ASP A 180 10.64 7.19 16.04
N LYS A 181 10.13 8.38 16.36
CA LYS A 181 10.94 9.56 16.64
C LYS A 181 11.86 9.38 17.86
N ASP A 182 11.42 8.60 18.82
CA ASP A 182 12.15 8.30 20.05
C ASP A 182 13.15 7.15 19.90
N LYS A 183 13.09 6.47 18.75
CA LYS A 183 13.96 5.32 18.44
C LYS A 183 13.89 4.21 19.48
N THR A 184 12.70 3.89 19.95
CA THR A 184 12.46 2.86 20.98
C THR A 184 12.97 1.47 20.56
N LEU A 185 13.02 1.21 19.24
CA LEU A 185 13.59 0.00 18.65
C LEU A 185 15.00 0.23 18.04
N GLY A 186 15.66 1.32 18.40
CA GLY A 186 17.02 1.64 17.94
C GLY A 186 17.12 2.30 16.55
N ALA A 187 16.02 2.45 15.85
CA ALA A 187 15.98 3.06 14.51
C ALA A 187 14.81 4.04 14.39
N PRO A 188 14.94 5.11 13.58
CA PRO A 188 13.89 6.12 13.44
C PRO A 188 12.70 5.65 12.60
N PHE A 189 12.87 4.62 11.79
CA PHE A 189 11.79 4.07 10.96
C PHE A 189 11.68 2.57 11.20
N VAL A 190 10.43 2.13 11.40
CA VAL A 190 10.10 0.73 11.63
C VAL A 190 9.12 0.28 10.55
N MET A 191 9.48 -0.77 9.82
CA MET A 191 8.64 -1.34 8.79
C MET A 191 8.12 -2.71 9.23
N PHE A 192 6.80 -2.88 9.19
CA PHE A 192 6.14 -4.18 9.24
C PHE A 192 5.75 -4.60 7.84
N TYR A 193 5.97 -5.84 7.48
CA TYR A 193 5.66 -6.37 6.15
C TYR A 193 5.25 -7.83 6.19
N ASN A 194 4.55 -8.28 5.17
CA ASN A 194 4.25 -9.68 4.96
C ASN A 194 5.36 -10.34 4.13
N ALA A 195 5.70 -11.55 4.49
CA ALA A 195 6.66 -12.34 3.74
C ALA A 195 6.20 -13.79 3.61
N GLY A 196 6.65 -14.47 2.57
CA GLY A 196 6.45 -15.89 2.36
C GLY A 196 7.77 -16.62 2.20
N GLY A 197 7.86 -17.78 2.83
CA GLY A 197 9.03 -18.66 2.75
C GLY A 197 8.66 -20.09 3.09
N ARG A 198 9.60 -21.01 2.89
CA ARG A 198 9.48 -22.40 3.31
C ARG A 198 10.38 -22.66 4.51
N HIS A 199 9.81 -23.13 5.59
CA HIS A 199 10.60 -23.47 6.77
C HIS A 199 11.58 -24.61 6.43
N PRO A 200 12.89 -24.49 6.77
CA PRO A 200 13.89 -25.49 6.40
C PRO A 200 13.62 -26.90 6.91
N GLU A 201 13.00 -27.02 8.08
CA GLU A 201 12.79 -28.31 8.76
C GLU A 201 11.39 -28.90 8.55
N THR A 202 10.41 -28.08 8.18
CA THR A 202 9.01 -28.54 8.21
C THR A 202 8.33 -28.58 6.86
N ASP A 203 8.93 -27.98 5.81
CA ASP A 203 8.32 -27.86 4.47
C ASP A 203 6.78 -27.73 4.53
N LEU A 204 6.30 -26.92 5.49
CA LEU A 204 4.87 -26.68 5.67
C LEU A 204 4.36 -26.00 4.41
N LYS A 205 3.63 -26.80 3.63
CA LYS A 205 2.97 -26.37 2.38
C LYS A 205 1.82 -25.43 2.68
#